data_ac31af7d7e82dd293ef389ae2c53ecbe
#
_entry.id   ac31af7d7e82dd293ef389ae2c53ecbe
#
_cell.length_a   1.000
_cell.length_b   1.000
_cell.length_c   1.000
_cell.angle_alpha   90.00
_cell.angle_beta   90.00
_cell.angle_gamma   90.00
#
_symmetry.space_group_name_H-M   'P 1'
#
loop_
_entity.id
_entity.type
_entity.pdbx_description
1 polymer ?
#
loop_
_entity_poly.entity_id
_entity_poly.type
_entity_poly.pdbx_seq_one_letter_code
_entity_poly.pdbx_strand_id
1 'polypeptide(L)'
;MGILTDDMKRVVRHQRLGYVATISPDGTPNLSPKGSLTVWGDSHLAFADIESPHTIRNLTTNPATEVNVVDPFTRKGYRFRGNGSVHRSGDPYWKILEGYKSEGADVRRIRTVALIEVTHVAPLVSPVYSLNLTEDEVRRLWEEYHVKSIQKTVLDLIPPSDF
;
A
#
# COMPACT_ATOMS: atom_id res chain seq x y z
N MET A 1 -15.73 -15.20 -10.29
CA MET A 1 -15.64 -14.53 -8.98
C MET A 1 -14.18 -14.24 -8.72
N GLY A 2 -13.82 -13.00 -8.45
CA GLY A 2 -12.42 -12.63 -8.24
C GLY A 2 -11.90 -13.06 -6.87
N ILE A 3 -10.58 -13.00 -6.69
CA ILE A 3 -9.91 -13.41 -5.44
C ILE A 3 -10.06 -12.37 -4.32
N LEU A 4 -10.33 -11.08 -4.67
CA LEU A 4 -10.42 -9.99 -3.71
C LEU A 4 -11.83 -9.90 -3.13
N THR A 5 -11.97 -10.15 -1.82
CA THR A 5 -13.21 -9.93 -1.09
C THR A 5 -13.49 -8.42 -0.89
N ASP A 6 -14.71 -8.07 -0.51
CA ASP A 6 -15.08 -6.68 -0.24
C ASP A 6 -14.27 -6.08 0.92
N ASP A 7 -13.96 -6.88 1.94
CA ASP A 7 -13.11 -6.42 3.04
C ASP A 7 -11.67 -6.15 2.59
N MET A 8 -11.06 -7.00 1.78
CA MET A 8 -9.74 -6.75 1.19
C MET A 8 -9.72 -5.46 0.37
N LYS A 9 -10.74 -5.26 -0.47
CA LYS A 9 -10.88 -4.03 -1.28
C LYS A 9 -11.05 -2.80 -0.39
N ARG A 10 -11.84 -2.92 0.68
CA ARG A 10 -12.04 -1.84 1.66
C ARG A 10 -10.73 -1.46 2.31
N VAL A 11 -9.96 -2.43 2.82
CA VAL A 11 -8.67 -2.18 3.47
C VAL A 11 -7.70 -1.47 2.52
N VAL A 12 -7.56 -1.94 1.28
CA VAL A 12 -6.68 -1.29 0.28
C VAL A 12 -7.10 0.15 0.00
N ARG A 13 -8.39 0.39 -0.24
CA ARG A 13 -8.91 1.74 -0.55
C ARG A 13 -8.80 2.70 0.63
N HIS A 14 -8.98 2.19 1.85
CA HIS A 14 -8.94 3.01 3.05
C HIS A 14 -7.51 3.40 3.43
N GLN A 15 -6.57 2.44 3.39
CA GLN A 15 -5.19 2.69 3.78
C GLN A 15 -4.42 3.47 2.73
N ARG A 16 -4.68 3.25 1.43
CA ARG A 16 -4.04 3.94 0.30
C ARG A 16 -2.50 3.85 0.27
N LEU A 17 -1.90 3.20 1.24
CA LEU A 17 -0.47 2.97 1.36
C LEU A 17 -0.21 1.46 1.41
N GLY A 18 0.54 0.96 0.45
CA GLY A 18 1.01 -0.41 0.44
C GLY A 18 2.52 -0.49 0.26
N TYR A 19 3.12 -1.52 0.82
CA TYR A 19 4.54 -1.83 0.65
C TYR A 19 4.67 -2.91 -0.40
N VAL A 20 5.26 -2.54 -1.55
CA VAL A 20 5.42 -3.42 -2.71
C VAL A 20 6.82 -3.99 -2.73
N ALA A 21 6.93 -5.31 -2.57
CA ALA A 21 8.17 -6.06 -2.71
C ALA A 21 8.34 -6.55 -4.15
N THR A 22 9.54 -6.38 -4.70
CA THR A 22 9.96 -6.87 -6.01
C THR A 22 11.37 -7.44 -5.92
N ILE A 23 11.81 -8.17 -6.95
CA ILE A 23 13.11 -8.81 -6.99
C ILE A 23 13.98 -8.09 -8.02
N SER A 24 15.14 -7.60 -7.58
CA SER A 24 16.14 -7.00 -8.45
C SER A 24 16.79 -8.05 -9.36
N PRO A 25 17.42 -7.66 -10.50
CA PRO A 25 18.05 -8.61 -11.42
C PRO A 25 19.15 -9.48 -10.79
N ASP A 26 19.78 -8.99 -9.72
CA ASP A 26 20.80 -9.72 -8.95
C ASP A 26 20.20 -10.65 -7.86
N GLY A 27 18.86 -10.76 -7.80
CA GLY A 27 18.14 -11.55 -6.81
C GLY A 27 17.89 -10.86 -5.46
N THR A 28 18.40 -9.64 -5.27
CA THR A 28 18.15 -8.90 -4.03
C THR A 28 16.70 -8.41 -3.92
N PRO A 29 16.08 -8.44 -2.72
CA PRO A 29 14.75 -7.89 -2.54
C PRO A 29 14.77 -6.36 -2.59
N ASN A 30 13.74 -5.79 -3.21
CA ASN A 30 13.48 -4.35 -3.20
C ASN A 30 12.08 -4.12 -2.62
N LEU A 31 11.98 -3.32 -1.58
CA LEU A 31 10.72 -2.95 -0.93
C LEU A 31 10.49 -1.45 -1.09
N SER A 32 9.31 -1.08 -1.58
CA SER A 32 8.97 0.32 -1.85
C SER A 32 7.56 0.66 -1.42
N PRO A 33 7.36 1.75 -0.63
CA PRO A 33 6.02 2.23 -0.31
C PRO A 33 5.34 2.83 -1.55
N LYS A 34 4.06 2.56 -1.72
CA LYS A 34 3.22 3.07 -2.80
C LYS A 34 1.97 3.74 -2.23
N GLY A 35 1.98 5.07 -2.21
CA GLY A 35 0.83 5.88 -1.78
C GLY A 35 -0.30 5.96 -2.81
N SER A 36 -0.07 5.44 -4.02
CA SER A 36 -1.07 5.36 -5.08
C SER A 36 -1.69 3.97 -5.25
N LEU A 37 -1.46 3.07 -4.29
CA LEU A 37 -2.02 1.72 -4.37
C LEU A 37 -3.55 1.77 -4.35
N THR A 38 -4.17 1.07 -5.31
CA THR A 38 -5.63 0.97 -5.43
C THR A 38 -6.07 -0.42 -5.91
N VAL A 39 -7.36 -0.67 -5.81
CA VAL A 39 -7.99 -1.89 -6.34
C VAL A 39 -8.37 -1.70 -7.79
N TRP A 40 -8.10 -2.70 -8.62
CA TRP A 40 -8.50 -2.75 -10.02
C TRP A 40 -9.31 -4.02 -10.30
N GLY A 41 -10.63 -3.87 -10.41
CA GLY A 41 -11.54 -5.01 -10.58
C GLY A 41 -11.57 -5.94 -9.38
N ASP A 42 -11.77 -7.22 -9.63
CA ASP A 42 -11.99 -8.24 -8.59
C ASP A 42 -10.77 -9.11 -8.29
N SER A 43 -9.68 -8.94 -9.05
CA SER A 43 -8.49 -9.80 -8.93
C SER A 43 -7.18 -9.04 -9.05
N HIS A 44 -7.21 -7.71 -9.16
CA HIS A 44 -6.00 -6.95 -9.38
C HIS A 44 -5.85 -5.78 -8.40
N LEU A 45 -4.60 -5.45 -8.09
CA LEU A 45 -4.18 -4.18 -7.50
C LEU A 45 -3.45 -3.38 -8.57
N ALA A 46 -3.48 -2.06 -8.45
CA ALA A 46 -2.73 -1.16 -9.32
C ALA A 46 -2.02 -0.08 -8.51
N PHE A 47 -0.90 0.41 -9.02
CA PHE A 47 -0.26 1.62 -8.52
C PHE A 47 0.38 2.44 -9.64
N ALA A 48 0.44 3.75 -9.44
CA ALA A 48 1.08 4.67 -10.35
C ALA A 48 2.58 4.79 -10.05
N ASP A 49 3.39 4.78 -11.10
CA ASP A 49 4.81 5.13 -11.03
C ASP A 49 4.98 6.63 -11.26
N ILE A 50 5.38 7.32 -10.20
CA ILE A 50 5.77 8.72 -10.24
C ILE A 50 7.30 8.84 -10.17
N GLU A 51 7.92 8.17 -9.18
CA GLU A 51 9.37 8.17 -8.95
C GLU A 51 9.83 6.80 -8.39
N SER A 52 9.52 5.72 -9.10
CA SER A 52 9.82 4.36 -8.67
C SER A 52 10.54 3.52 -9.74
N PRO A 53 11.63 4.03 -10.35
CA PRO A 53 12.25 3.38 -11.51
C PRO A 53 12.78 1.97 -11.20
N HIS A 54 13.23 1.72 -9.98
CA HIS A 54 13.69 0.39 -9.57
C HIS A 54 12.57 -0.63 -9.54
N THR A 55 11.42 -0.29 -8.90
CA THR A 55 10.25 -1.16 -8.85
C THR A 55 9.76 -1.52 -10.26
N ILE A 56 9.66 -0.52 -11.14
CA ILE A 56 9.20 -0.73 -12.52
C ILE A 56 10.18 -1.59 -13.33
N ARG A 57 11.48 -1.36 -13.19
CA ARG A 57 12.50 -2.19 -13.83
C ARG A 57 12.42 -3.64 -13.37
N ASN A 58 12.30 -3.84 -12.07
CA ASN A 58 12.19 -5.17 -11.48
C ASN A 58 10.97 -5.91 -12.03
N LEU A 59 9.77 -5.30 -12.02
CA LEU A 59 8.56 -5.89 -12.55
C LEU A 59 8.62 -6.20 -14.07
N THR A 60 9.41 -5.43 -14.82
CA THR A 60 9.61 -5.70 -16.25
C THR A 60 10.46 -6.95 -16.47
N THR A 61 11.41 -7.24 -15.56
CA THR A 61 12.32 -8.37 -15.66
C THR A 61 11.79 -9.61 -14.96
N ASN A 62 11.18 -9.43 -13.78
CA ASN A 62 10.60 -10.49 -12.98
C ASN A 62 9.23 -10.03 -12.45
N PRO A 63 8.11 -10.63 -12.90
CA PRO A 63 6.78 -10.22 -12.51
C PRO A 63 6.42 -10.58 -11.05
N ALA A 64 7.16 -11.47 -10.40
CA ALA A 64 6.86 -11.89 -9.04
C ALA A 64 6.88 -10.71 -8.06
N THR A 65 5.78 -10.52 -7.36
CA THR A 65 5.61 -9.40 -6.42
C THR A 65 4.75 -9.77 -5.24
N GLU A 66 4.96 -9.07 -4.15
CA GLU A 66 4.13 -9.17 -2.95
C GLU A 66 3.81 -7.78 -2.42
N VAL A 67 2.58 -7.58 -1.97
CA VAL A 67 2.11 -6.30 -1.44
C VAL A 67 1.54 -6.50 -0.05
N ASN A 68 2.01 -5.71 0.91
CA ASN A 68 1.42 -5.64 2.24
C ASN A 68 0.64 -4.34 2.41
N VAL A 69 -0.60 -4.47 2.90
CA VAL A 69 -1.44 -3.34 3.32
C VAL A 69 -1.93 -3.62 4.73
N VAL A 70 -1.63 -2.72 5.65
CA VAL A 70 -1.95 -2.89 7.07
C VAL A 70 -2.59 -1.61 7.61
N ASP A 71 -3.67 -1.74 8.36
CA ASP A 71 -4.22 -0.66 9.17
C ASP A 71 -3.32 -0.48 10.40
N PRO A 72 -2.66 0.68 10.57
CA PRO A 72 -1.74 0.92 11.68
C PRO A 72 -2.44 0.96 13.05
N PHE A 73 -3.75 1.22 13.09
CA PHE A 73 -4.51 1.31 14.33
C PHE A 73 -5.05 -0.05 14.76
N THR A 74 -5.63 -0.83 13.85
CA THR A 74 -6.08 -2.18 14.18
C THR A 74 -4.98 -3.21 14.12
N ARG A 75 -3.86 -2.91 13.45
CA ARG A 75 -2.75 -3.84 13.24
C ARG A 75 -3.18 -5.11 12.50
N LYS A 76 -4.21 -4.97 11.66
CA LYS A 76 -4.71 -5.99 10.73
C LYS A 76 -4.57 -5.54 9.29
N GLY A 77 -4.50 -6.48 8.38
CA GLY A 77 -4.43 -6.20 6.96
C GLY A 77 -4.28 -7.45 6.12
N TYR A 78 -3.71 -7.29 4.95
CA TYR A 78 -3.56 -8.38 4.00
C TYR A 78 -2.21 -8.32 3.30
N ARG A 79 -1.70 -9.51 2.99
CA ARG A 79 -0.58 -9.77 2.11
C ARG A 79 -1.12 -10.33 0.80
N PHE A 80 -0.85 -9.64 -0.30
CA PHE A 80 -1.26 -10.02 -1.63
C PHE A 80 -0.02 -10.46 -2.41
N ARG A 81 0.02 -11.70 -2.86
CA ARG A 81 1.06 -12.20 -3.77
C ARG A 81 0.50 -12.29 -5.18
N GLY A 82 1.31 -11.97 -6.18
CA GLY A 82 0.88 -12.01 -7.56
C GLY A 82 1.97 -11.72 -8.57
N ASN A 83 1.53 -11.45 -9.79
CA ASN A 83 2.39 -11.11 -10.90
C ASN A 83 2.11 -9.68 -11.36
N GLY A 84 3.14 -8.86 -11.37
CA GLY A 84 3.08 -7.48 -11.82
C GLY A 84 3.33 -7.35 -13.33
N SER A 85 2.56 -6.48 -13.96
CA SER A 85 2.78 -6.04 -15.35
C SER A 85 2.86 -4.52 -15.42
N VAL A 86 3.60 -4.01 -16.40
CA VAL A 86 3.92 -2.58 -16.52
C VAL A 86 3.29 -2.03 -17.79
N HIS A 87 2.48 -0.98 -17.66
CA HIS A 87 1.71 -0.38 -18.74
C HIS A 87 2.07 1.11 -18.90
N ARG A 88 2.42 1.53 -20.13
CA ARG A 88 2.71 2.93 -20.52
C ARG A 88 1.71 3.49 -21.51
N SER A 89 0.81 2.63 -21.99
CA SER A 89 -0.26 2.94 -22.95
C SER A 89 -1.27 1.81 -22.96
N GLY A 90 -2.34 1.95 -23.73
CA GLY A 90 -3.39 0.95 -23.85
C GLY A 90 -4.46 1.05 -22.77
N ASP A 91 -5.46 0.20 -22.86
CA ASP A 91 -6.67 0.23 -22.03
C ASP A 91 -6.41 0.24 -20.53
N PRO A 92 -5.60 -0.67 -19.96
CA PRO A 92 -5.36 -0.65 -18.51
C PRO A 92 -4.73 0.67 -18.04
N TYR A 93 -3.77 1.22 -18.81
CA TYR A 93 -3.10 2.46 -18.47
C TYR A 93 -4.09 3.63 -18.43
N TRP A 94 -4.85 3.84 -19.50
CA TRP A 94 -5.77 4.98 -19.60
C TRP A 94 -6.91 4.92 -18.60
N LYS A 95 -7.50 3.75 -18.40
CA LYS A 95 -8.60 3.56 -17.43
C LYS A 95 -8.15 3.77 -15.99
N ILE A 96 -6.93 3.33 -15.63
CA ILE A 96 -6.38 3.54 -14.28
C ILE A 96 -6.06 5.02 -14.07
N LEU A 97 -5.49 5.72 -15.08
CA LEU A 97 -5.27 7.16 -15.00
C LEU A 97 -6.57 7.94 -14.82
N GLU A 98 -7.63 7.56 -15.53
CA GLU A 98 -8.95 8.17 -15.37
C GLU A 98 -9.49 7.97 -13.94
N GLY A 99 -9.31 6.78 -13.38
CA GLY A 99 -9.62 6.50 -11.97
C GLY A 99 -8.89 7.44 -11.02
N TYR A 100 -7.57 7.61 -11.16
CA TYR A 100 -6.81 8.55 -10.33
C TYR A 100 -7.26 10.00 -10.52
N LYS A 101 -7.53 10.39 -11.75
CA LYS A 101 -8.02 11.75 -12.07
C LYS A 101 -9.37 12.02 -11.43
N SER A 102 -10.29 11.05 -11.45
CA SER A 102 -11.61 11.18 -10.81
C SER A 102 -11.53 11.31 -9.29
N GLU A 103 -10.46 10.80 -8.68
CA GLU A 103 -10.14 10.95 -7.25
C GLU A 103 -9.36 12.24 -6.93
N GLY A 104 -9.14 13.12 -7.92
CA GLY A 104 -8.46 14.40 -7.75
C GLY A 104 -6.94 14.35 -7.83
N ALA A 105 -6.34 13.23 -8.27
CA ALA A 105 -4.89 13.14 -8.41
C ALA A 105 -4.36 13.90 -9.63
N ASP A 106 -3.17 14.51 -9.50
CA ASP A 106 -2.45 15.06 -10.64
C ASP A 106 -1.76 13.95 -11.43
N VAL A 107 -2.40 13.52 -12.52
CA VAL A 107 -1.93 12.43 -13.36
C VAL A 107 -0.79 12.82 -14.31
N ARG A 108 -0.42 14.10 -14.44
CA ARG A 108 0.64 14.58 -15.36
C ARG A 108 2.02 14.01 -15.05
N ARG A 109 2.25 13.63 -13.79
CA ARG A 109 3.51 13.02 -13.33
C ARG A 109 3.54 11.49 -13.45
N ILE A 110 2.43 10.86 -13.80
CA ILE A 110 2.33 9.41 -13.91
C ILE A 110 2.86 8.98 -15.29
N ARG A 111 4.01 8.31 -15.29
CA ARG A 111 4.66 7.82 -16.53
C ARG A 111 4.25 6.40 -16.87
N THR A 112 3.91 5.64 -15.85
CA THR A 112 3.70 4.19 -15.94
C THR A 112 2.69 3.79 -14.87
N VAL A 113 1.90 2.79 -15.17
CA VAL A 113 1.04 2.11 -14.20
C VAL A 113 1.51 0.66 -14.08
N ALA A 114 1.66 0.18 -12.86
CA ALA A 114 1.83 -1.24 -12.59
C ALA A 114 0.47 -1.85 -12.23
N LEU A 115 0.15 -2.97 -12.85
CA LEU A 115 -1.03 -3.78 -12.56
C LEU A 115 -0.55 -5.12 -11.99
N ILE A 116 -1.08 -5.52 -10.84
CA ILE A 116 -0.71 -6.76 -10.15
C ILE A 116 -1.91 -7.70 -10.18
N GLU A 117 -1.79 -8.78 -10.93
CA GLU A 117 -2.73 -9.89 -10.86
C GLU A 117 -2.50 -10.66 -9.55
N VAL A 118 -3.46 -10.60 -8.65
CA VAL A 118 -3.36 -11.26 -7.34
C VAL A 118 -3.69 -12.75 -7.50
N THR A 119 -2.74 -13.60 -7.12
CA THR A 119 -2.86 -15.06 -7.19
C THR A 119 -3.04 -15.72 -5.83
N HIS A 120 -2.63 -15.04 -4.76
CA HIS A 120 -2.77 -15.53 -3.39
C HIS A 120 -2.93 -14.38 -2.42
N VAL A 121 -3.76 -14.59 -1.37
CA VAL A 121 -3.95 -13.62 -0.29
C VAL A 121 -3.82 -14.32 1.06
N ALA A 122 -3.11 -13.69 1.99
CA ALA A 122 -3.03 -14.11 3.38
C ALA A 122 -3.39 -12.95 4.31
N PRO A 123 -4.14 -13.19 5.40
CA PRO A 123 -4.38 -12.17 6.41
C PRO A 123 -3.09 -11.83 7.15
N LEU A 124 -2.96 -10.56 7.53
CA LEU A 124 -1.96 -10.06 8.47
C LEU A 124 -2.66 -9.66 9.76
N VAL A 125 -2.26 -10.28 10.85
CA VAL A 125 -2.84 -10.04 12.18
C VAL A 125 -1.72 -9.90 13.19
N SER A 126 -1.73 -8.83 13.96
CA SER A 126 -0.73 -8.62 15.00
C SER A 126 -0.84 -9.66 16.12
N PRO A 127 0.30 -10.12 16.67
CA PRO A 127 0.31 -10.98 17.87
C PRO A 127 -0.42 -10.37 19.09
N VAL A 128 -0.70 -9.07 19.11
CA VAL A 128 -1.46 -8.42 20.19
C VAL A 128 -2.84 -9.06 20.42
N TYR A 129 -3.41 -9.65 19.38
CA TYR A 129 -4.69 -10.37 19.48
C TYR A 129 -4.63 -11.69 20.24
N SER A 130 -3.43 -12.26 20.44
CA SER A 130 -3.27 -13.43 21.32
C SER A 130 -3.47 -13.09 22.81
N LEU A 131 -3.54 -11.81 23.17
CA LEU A 131 -3.86 -11.33 24.50
C LEU A 131 -5.38 -11.20 24.74
N ASN A 132 -6.21 -11.73 23.84
CA ASN A 132 -7.68 -11.67 23.87
C ASN A 132 -8.25 -10.23 23.82
N LEU A 133 -7.49 -9.28 23.28
CA LEU A 133 -7.98 -7.92 23.05
C LEU A 133 -8.91 -7.87 21.85
N THR A 134 -9.96 -7.08 21.97
CA THR A 134 -10.86 -6.75 20.87
C THR A 134 -10.22 -5.76 19.89
N GLU A 135 -10.77 -5.66 18.69
CA GLU A 135 -10.28 -4.70 17.70
C GLU A 135 -10.38 -3.25 18.17
N ASP A 136 -11.46 -2.91 18.89
CA ASP A 136 -11.65 -1.57 19.45
C ASP A 136 -10.64 -1.23 20.56
N GLU A 137 -10.23 -2.21 21.35
CA GLU A 137 -9.19 -2.03 22.36
C GLU A 137 -7.82 -1.82 21.73
N VAL A 138 -7.49 -2.63 20.72
CA VAL A 138 -6.24 -2.47 19.97
C VAL A 138 -6.20 -1.12 19.25
N ARG A 139 -7.30 -0.71 18.62
CA ARG A 139 -7.42 0.59 17.95
C ARG A 139 -7.15 1.73 18.94
N ARG A 140 -7.83 1.74 20.09
CA ARG A 140 -7.63 2.78 21.13
C ARG A 140 -6.18 2.85 21.60
N LEU A 141 -5.54 1.71 21.86
CA LEU A 141 -4.14 1.66 22.28
C LEU A 141 -3.21 2.34 21.25
N TRP A 142 -3.40 2.07 19.98
CA TRP A 142 -2.55 2.64 18.92
C TRP A 142 -2.89 4.09 18.59
N GLU A 143 -4.15 4.50 18.67
CA GLU A 143 -4.55 5.90 18.58
C GLU A 143 -3.90 6.74 19.69
N GLU A 144 -3.96 6.29 20.94
CA GLU A 144 -3.29 6.95 22.06
C GLU A 144 -1.77 7.01 21.87
N TYR A 145 -1.15 5.92 21.41
CA TYR A 145 0.28 5.88 21.15
C TYR A 145 0.69 6.91 20.09
N HIS A 146 -0.04 6.99 18.99
CA HIS A 146 0.25 7.93 17.91
C HIS A 146 0.02 9.38 18.34
N VAL A 147 -1.06 9.66 19.06
CA VAL A 147 -1.31 11.01 19.60
C VAL A 147 -0.18 11.47 20.53
N LYS A 148 0.23 10.62 21.47
CA LYS A 148 1.34 10.91 22.38
C LYS A 148 2.67 11.12 21.64
N SER A 149 2.93 10.30 20.61
CA SER A 149 4.12 10.41 19.77
C SER A 149 4.17 11.74 19.01
N ILE A 150 3.03 12.15 18.41
CA ILE A 150 2.92 13.43 17.69
C ILE A 150 3.11 14.61 18.67
N GLN A 151 2.46 14.58 19.82
CA GLN A 151 2.60 15.63 20.84
C GLN A 151 4.05 15.80 21.30
N LYS A 152 4.76 14.68 21.55
CA LYS A 152 6.17 14.70 21.90
C LYS A 152 7.01 15.35 20.79
N THR A 153 6.82 14.95 19.54
CA THR A 153 7.55 15.52 18.40
C THR A 153 7.31 17.03 18.26
N VAL A 154 6.09 17.50 18.46
CA VAL A 154 5.76 18.93 18.42
C VAL A 154 6.47 19.69 19.55
N LEU A 155 6.49 19.13 20.76
CA LEU A 155 7.21 19.75 21.90
C LEU A 155 8.73 19.81 21.66
N ASP A 156 9.30 18.77 21.06
CA ASP A 156 10.73 18.71 20.73
C ASP A 156 11.13 19.71 19.62
N LEU A 157 10.17 20.17 18.81
CA LEU A 157 10.37 21.17 17.75
C LEU A 157 10.19 22.63 18.22
N ILE A 158 9.58 22.85 19.39
CA ILE A 158 9.46 24.18 19.98
C ILE A 158 10.76 24.43 20.76
N PRO A 159 11.59 25.42 20.37
CA PRO A 159 12.77 25.76 21.15
C PRO A 159 12.31 26.16 22.56
N PRO A 160 13.10 25.84 23.62
CA PRO A 160 12.81 26.34 24.95
C PRO A 160 12.72 27.86 24.85
N SER A 161 11.55 28.43 25.21
CA SER A 161 11.40 29.85 25.34
C SER A 161 12.34 30.28 26.44
N ASP A 162 13.30 31.11 26.10
CA ASP A 162 14.11 31.82 27.09
C ASP A 162 13.16 32.64 27.99
N PHE A 163 12.88 32.12 29.16
CA PHE A 163 12.27 32.87 30.26
C PHE A 163 13.33 33.56 31.08
#